data_727cff00ce2a9cc1fdee26d4562dfb68
#
_entry.id   727cff00ce2a9cc1fdee26d4562dfb68
#
_cell.length_a   1.000
_cell.length_b   1.000
_cell.length_c   1.000
_cell.angle_alpha   90.00
_cell.angle_beta   90.00
_cell.angle_gamma   90.00
#
_symmetry.space_group_name_H-M   'P 1'
#
loop_
_entity.id
_entity.type
_entity.pdbx_description
1 polymer ?
#
loop_
_entity_poly.entity_id
_entity_poly.type
_entity_poly.pdbx_seq_one_letter_code
_entity_poly.pdbx_strand_id
1 'polypeptide(L)'
;MLLNPIPYPASKNIFVAWFVEWSELESIFRRRDVSQTKAFLSSSIDAVRPPYCRQTQDFARASIIVATTNKDEFLSDEIANRRFWIIPVQKRINVKLLAKERDAIWAAAVSAYKSGEQWWLDYEDEIEAETIAEEFQTSDPWLEPIVNFTQHREWVLLSDLLNHL
;
A
#
# COMPACT_ATOMS: atom_id res chain seq x y z
N MET A 1 -11.00 -23.41 -3.25
CA MET A 1 -10.58 -22.38 -4.20
C MET A 1 -9.08 -22.20 -3.99
N LEU A 2 -8.25 -22.74 -4.87
CA LEU A 2 -6.79 -22.72 -4.72
C LEU A 2 -6.33 -21.31 -5.08
N LEU A 3 -5.90 -20.55 -4.09
CA LEU A 3 -5.17 -19.31 -4.29
C LEU A 3 -3.90 -19.64 -5.09
N ASN A 4 -3.80 -19.16 -6.31
CA ASN A 4 -2.57 -19.25 -7.08
C ASN A 4 -1.42 -18.69 -6.23
N PRO A 5 -0.31 -19.43 -6.10
CA PRO A 5 0.83 -18.94 -5.35
C PRO A 5 1.29 -17.62 -5.96
N ILE A 6 1.54 -16.66 -5.10
CA ILE A 6 2.10 -15.36 -5.42
C ILE A 6 3.35 -15.61 -6.29
N PRO A 7 3.39 -15.20 -7.57
CA PRO A 7 4.56 -15.40 -8.42
C PRO A 7 5.64 -14.34 -8.13
N TYR A 8 6.01 -14.21 -6.86
CA TYR A 8 7.10 -13.34 -6.44
C TYR A 8 7.99 -14.10 -5.47
N PRO A 9 9.30 -13.96 -5.54
CA PRO A 9 10.22 -14.61 -4.59
C PRO A 9 9.96 -14.22 -3.13
N ALA A 10 9.13 -13.20 -2.89
CA ALA A 10 8.69 -12.77 -1.57
C ALA A 10 7.94 -13.85 -0.76
N SER A 11 7.25 -14.80 -1.39
CA SER A 11 6.47 -15.81 -0.65
C SER A 11 7.32 -16.74 0.22
N LYS A 12 8.61 -16.89 -0.08
CA LYS A 12 9.53 -17.68 0.75
C LYS A 12 10.19 -16.86 1.86
N ASN A 13 10.24 -15.53 1.71
CA ASN A 13 10.96 -14.64 2.63
C ASN A 13 10.06 -13.91 3.62
N ILE A 14 8.74 -13.89 3.39
CA ILE A 14 7.76 -13.28 4.31
C ILE A 14 7.84 -13.87 5.73
N PHE A 15 8.19 -15.15 5.87
CA PHE A 15 8.30 -15.80 7.17
C PHE A 15 9.65 -15.58 7.89
N VAL A 16 10.64 -15.00 7.20
CA VAL A 16 12.02 -14.89 7.69
C VAL A 16 12.44 -13.43 7.84
N ALA A 17 11.74 -12.51 7.18
CA ALA A 17 12.07 -11.08 7.17
C ALA A 17 11.08 -10.27 7.98
N TRP A 18 11.54 -9.32 8.77
CA TRP A 18 10.69 -8.35 9.44
C TRP A 18 10.13 -7.31 8.48
N PHE A 19 10.87 -7.00 7.43
CA PHE A 19 10.47 -6.08 6.38
C PHE A 19 10.53 -6.77 5.02
N VAL A 20 9.47 -6.62 4.26
CA VAL A 20 9.37 -7.10 2.88
C VAL A 20 9.24 -5.88 1.98
N GLU A 21 10.24 -5.65 1.14
CA GLU A 21 10.23 -4.56 0.19
C GLU A 21 9.47 -4.94 -1.09
N TRP A 22 8.53 -4.09 -1.47
CA TRP A 22 7.89 -4.09 -2.77
C TRP A 22 8.40 -2.92 -3.60
N SER A 23 9.42 -3.17 -4.39
CA SER A 23 9.92 -2.18 -5.34
C SER A 23 8.91 -1.96 -6.46
N GLU A 24 8.78 -0.72 -6.92
CA GLU A 24 7.88 -0.35 -8.01
C GLU A 24 6.43 -0.78 -7.75
N LEU A 25 5.82 -0.23 -6.70
CA LEU A 25 4.47 -0.55 -6.24
C LEU A 25 3.44 -0.54 -7.37
N GLU A 26 3.55 0.41 -8.30
CA GLU A 26 2.68 0.54 -9.47
C GLU A 26 2.71 -0.69 -10.39
N SER A 27 3.81 -1.42 -10.43
CA SER A 27 3.92 -2.64 -11.22
C SER A 27 3.08 -3.77 -10.62
N ILE A 28 2.89 -3.76 -9.33
CA ILE A 28 2.08 -4.74 -8.59
C ILE A 28 0.60 -4.46 -8.84
N PHE A 29 0.18 -3.20 -8.78
CA PHE A 29 -1.22 -2.81 -9.02
C PHE A 29 -1.67 -3.06 -10.46
N ARG A 30 -0.80 -2.88 -11.43
CA ARG A 30 -1.12 -3.19 -12.85
C ARG A 30 -1.29 -4.68 -13.13
N ARG A 31 -0.62 -5.55 -12.38
CA ARG A 31 -0.58 -7.01 -12.62
C ARG A 31 -1.62 -7.78 -11.83
N ARG A 32 -2.20 -7.18 -10.81
CA ARG A 32 -3.13 -7.84 -9.89
C ARG A 32 -4.46 -7.12 -9.84
N ASP A 33 -5.48 -7.91 -9.59
CA ASP A 33 -6.75 -7.39 -9.14
C ASP A 33 -6.54 -6.64 -7.82
N VAL A 34 -7.01 -5.41 -7.77
CA VAL A 34 -6.96 -4.52 -6.60
C VAL A 34 -7.55 -5.22 -5.37
N SER A 35 -8.65 -5.96 -5.54
CA SER A 35 -9.30 -6.69 -4.46
C SER A 35 -8.41 -7.78 -3.87
N GLN A 36 -7.62 -8.47 -4.69
CA GLN A 36 -6.65 -9.47 -4.22
C GLN A 36 -5.50 -8.82 -3.44
N THR A 37 -5.03 -7.65 -3.87
CA THR A 37 -4.00 -6.91 -3.15
C THR A 37 -4.51 -6.44 -1.80
N LYS A 38 -5.73 -5.90 -1.74
CA LYS A 38 -6.39 -5.51 -0.47
C LYS A 38 -6.53 -6.70 0.49
N ALA A 39 -7.01 -7.83 -0.01
CA ALA A 39 -7.16 -9.05 0.79
C ALA A 39 -5.81 -9.53 1.33
N PHE A 40 -4.77 -9.49 0.48
CA PHE A 40 -3.43 -9.86 0.89
C PHE A 40 -2.87 -8.93 1.98
N LEU A 41 -3.00 -7.60 1.83
CA LEU A 41 -2.51 -6.63 2.82
C LEU A 41 -3.24 -6.74 4.16
N SER A 42 -4.52 -7.07 4.15
CA SER A 42 -5.34 -7.21 5.36
C SER A 42 -5.23 -8.59 6.03
N SER A 43 -4.54 -9.56 5.41
CA SER A 43 -4.41 -10.88 5.98
C SER A 43 -3.37 -10.90 7.09
N SER A 44 -3.75 -11.39 8.26
CA SER A 44 -2.86 -11.65 9.40
C SER A 44 -2.25 -13.07 9.37
N ILE A 45 -2.74 -13.93 8.47
CA ILE A 45 -2.32 -15.32 8.36
C ILE A 45 -1.99 -15.61 6.90
N ASP A 46 -0.85 -16.24 6.68
CA ASP A 46 -0.42 -16.73 5.38
C ASP A 46 -0.48 -18.25 5.34
N ALA A 47 -1.36 -18.79 4.49
CA ALA A 47 -1.48 -20.21 4.24
C ALA A 47 -0.46 -20.66 3.19
N VAL A 48 0.59 -21.36 3.59
CA VAL A 48 1.69 -21.77 2.71
C VAL A 48 1.91 -23.26 2.78
N ARG A 49 2.20 -23.85 1.64
CA ARG A 49 2.67 -25.24 1.56
C ARG A 49 4.19 -25.26 1.48
N PRO A 50 4.90 -25.58 2.58
CA PRO A 50 6.36 -25.68 2.54
C PRO A 50 6.83 -26.74 1.55
N PRO A 51 8.03 -26.61 0.98
CA PRO A 51 8.64 -27.64 0.13
C PRO A 51 8.64 -28.99 0.88
N TYR A 52 8.27 -30.06 0.16
CA TYR A 52 8.18 -31.42 0.68
C TYR A 52 7.05 -31.71 1.68
N CYS A 53 6.26 -30.73 2.09
CA CYS A 53 5.07 -30.97 2.91
C CYS A 53 3.87 -31.35 2.05
N ARG A 54 3.04 -32.28 2.54
CA ARG A 54 1.81 -32.69 1.86
C ARG A 54 0.65 -31.74 2.11
N GLN A 55 0.68 -31.01 3.23
CA GLN A 55 -0.40 -30.15 3.69
C GLN A 55 0.02 -28.68 3.69
N THR A 56 -0.94 -27.79 3.46
CA THR A 56 -0.81 -26.35 3.71
C THR A 56 -0.77 -26.13 5.22
N GLN A 57 0.08 -25.21 5.64
CA GLN A 57 0.22 -24.77 7.03
C GLN A 57 -0.08 -23.28 7.12
N ASP A 58 -0.69 -22.87 8.20
CA ASP A 58 -1.00 -21.49 8.50
C ASP A 58 0.12 -20.88 9.35
N PHE A 59 0.62 -19.73 8.90
CA PHE A 59 1.65 -18.96 9.58
C PHE A 59 1.12 -17.57 9.90
N ALA A 60 1.27 -17.13 11.15
CA ALA A 60 1.00 -15.75 11.51
C ALA A 60 1.97 -14.83 10.77
N ARG A 61 1.46 -13.78 10.13
CA ARG A 61 2.29 -12.79 9.44
C ARG A 61 2.98 -11.90 10.46
N ALA A 62 4.30 -11.99 10.53
CA ALA A 62 5.15 -11.18 11.39
C ALA A 62 5.91 -10.09 10.62
N SER A 63 5.66 -9.95 9.31
CA SER A 63 6.36 -9.03 8.43
C SER A 63 5.56 -7.78 8.16
N ILE A 64 6.25 -6.63 8.10
CA ILE A 64 5.73 -5.37 7.58
C ILE A 64 6.10 -5.27 6.11
N ILE A 65 5.14 -4.83 5.28
CA ILE A 65 5.37 -4.58 3.86
C ILE A 65 5.71 -3.10 3.71
N VAL A 66 6.85 -2.84 3.09
CA VAL A 66 7.30 -1.49 2.72
C VAL A 66 7.35 -1.42 1.21
N ALA A 67 6.70 -0.44 0.62
CA ALA A 67 6.69 -0.26 -0.82
C ALA A 67 7.36 1.05 -1.23
N THR A 68 7.95 1.06 -2.42
CA THR A 68 8.54 2.27 -3.00
C THR A 68 7.94 2.54 -4.38
N THR A 69 7.75 3.81 -4.70
CA THR A 69 7.29 4.28 -6.00
C THR A 69 7.96 5.61 -6.33
N ASN A 70 8.13 5.87 -7.62
CA ASN A 70 8.61 7.15 -8.14
C ASN A 70 7.48 7.97 -8.78
N LYS A 71 6.22 7.54 -8.61
CA LYS A 71 5.06 8.23 -9.16
C LYS A 71 4.41 9.09 -8.10
N ASP A 72 4.00 10.27 -8.52
CA ASP A 72 3.22 11.18 -7.69
C ASP A 72 1.77 10.69 -7.55
N GLU A 73 1.21 10.08 -8.59
CA GLU A 73 -0.12 9.47 -8.56
C GLU A 73 -0.02 7.95 -8.77
N PHE A 74 -0.35 7.18 -7.76
CA PHE A 74 -0.25 5.72 -7.80
C PHE A 74 -1.38 4.98 -7.08
N LEU A 75 -2.20 5.70 -6.29
CA LEU A 75 -3.36 5.15 -5.62
C LEU A 75 -4.60 5.35 -6.50
N SER A 76 -5.32 4.29 -6.81
CA SER A 76 -6.67 4.41 -7.35
C SER A 76 -7.68 4.58 -6.20
N ASP A 77 -8.83 5.19 -6.45
CA ASP A 77 -9.90 5.37 -5.45
C ASP A 77 -10.30 4.08 -4.73
N GLU A 78 -10.18 2.95 -5.42
CA GLU A 78 -10.45 1.64 -4.83
C GLU A 78 -9.37 1.17 -3.85
N ILE A 79 -8.14 1.69 -3.96
CA ILE A 79 -6.98 1.30 -3.15
C ILE A 79 -6.68 2.35 -2.09
N ALA A 80 -6.99 3.61 -2.38
CA ALA A 80 -6.76 4.73 -1.47
C ALA A 80 -7.42 4.42 -0.15
N ASN A 81 -6.72 4.27 0.91
CA ASN A 81 -7.28 4.19 2.22
C ASN A 81 -6.24 3.86 3.27
N ARG A 82 -6.64 3.92 4.50
CA ARG A 82 -6.08 3.49 5.79
C ARG A 82 -5.13 2.28 5.81
N ARG A 83 -4.87 1.64 4.64
CA ARG A 83 -3.91 0.52 4.53
C ARG A 83 -2.51 0.99 4.15
N PHE A 84 -2.38 2.22 3.63
CA PHE A 84 -1.12 2.75 3.16
C PHE A 84 -0.76 3.98 4.00
N TRP A 85 0.35 3.88 4.69
CA TRP A 85 0.97 5.01 5.34
C TRP A 85 2.00 5.57 4.37
N ILE A 86 1.68 6.71 3.77
CA ILE A 86 2.52 7.34 2.77
C ILE A 86 3.54 8.24 3.47
N ILE A 87 4.81 8.02 3.17
CA ILE A 87 5.92 8.82 3.69
C ILE A 87 6.58 9.51 2.51
N PRO A 88 6.26 10.80 2.24
CA PRO A 88 6.88 11.56 1.16
C PRO A 88 8.37 11.77 1.43
N VAL A 89 9.24 11.30 0.54
CA VAL A 89 10.69 11.50 0.63
C VAL A 89 11.08 12.80 -0.05
N GLN A 90 11.17 13.87 0.70
CA GLN A 90 11.43 15.23 0.17
C GLN A 90 12.92 15.52 -0.09
N LYS A 91 13.84 14.78 0.52
CA LYS A 91 15.27 15.05 0.46
C LYS A 91 16.05 13.77 0.25
N ARG A 92 17.19 13.90 -0.42
CA ARG A 92 18.12 12.79 -0.58
C ARG A 92 18.68 12.35 0.78
N ILE A 93 18.53 11.07 1.08
CA ILE A 93 19.01 10.47 2.33
C ILE A 93 20.52 10.32 2.30
N ASN A 94 21.18 10.72 3.39
CA ASN A 94 22.61 10.46 3.58
C ASN A 94 22.83 9.03 4.08
N VAL A 95 23.04 8.10 3.13
CA VAL A 95 23.21 6.66 3.41
C VAL A 95 24.40 6.39 4.35
N LYS A 96 25.48 7.17 4.27
CA LYS A 96 26.66 7.00 5.15
C LYS A 96 26.33 7.36 6.60
N LEU A 97 25.56 8.43 6.80
CA LEU A 97 25.10 8.83 8.13
C LEU A 97 24.12 7.79 8.69
N LEU A 98 23.15 7.37 7.88
CA LEU A 98 22.20 6.35 8.26
C LEU A 98 22.88 5.04 8.67
N ALA A 99 23.89 4.59 7.92
CA ALA A 99 24.65 3.39 8.27
C ALA A 99 25.39 3.52 9.61
N LYS A 100 25.85 4.73 9.96
CA LYS A 100 26.51 5.00 11.24
C LYS A 100 25.52 5.02 12.40
N GLU A 101 24.31 5.55 12.18
CA GLU A 101 23.28 5.75 13.20
C GLU A 101 22.29 4.59 13.32
N ARG A 102 22.35 3.62 12.42
CA ARG A 102 21.45 2.48 12.35
C ARG A 102 21.18 1.81 13.70
N ASP A 103 22.24 1.50 14.42
CA ASP A 103 22.12 0.75 15.67
C ASP A 103 21.48 1.62 16.78
N ALA A 104 21.71 2.93 16.75
CA ALA A 104 21.07 3.88 17.66
C ALA A 104 19.57 4.02 17.36
N ILE A 105 19.20 4.06 16.07
CA ILE A 105 17.79 4.09 15.63
C ILE A 105 17.06 2.83 16.10
N TRP A 106 17.65 1.64 15.92
CA TRP A 106 17.07 0.40 16.41
C TRP A 106 16.96 0.34 17.92
N ALA A 107 17.97 0.84 18.64
CA ALA A 107 17.92 0.92 20.10
C ALA A 107 16.79 1.83 20.61
N ALA A 108 16.57 2.96 19.93
CA ALA A 108 15.46 3.86 20.21
C ALA A 108 14.11 3.19 20.00
N ALA A 109 13.92 2.51 18.86
CA ALA A 109 12.69 1.78 18.55
C ALA A 109 12.39 0.66 19.58
N VAL A 110 13.43 -0.09 19.99
CA VAL A 110 13.28 -1.11 21.06
C VAL A 110 12.92 -0.48 22.40
N SER A 111 13.48 0.69 22.71
CA SER A 111 13.14 1.42 23.93
C SER A 111 11.68 1.88 23.94
N ALA A 112 11.22 2.47 22.83
CA ALA A 112 9.83 2.88 22.63
C ALA A 112 8.87 1.70 22.78
N TYR A 113 9.16 0.57 22.13
CA TYR A 113 8.37 -0.66 22.27
C TYR A 113 8.29 -1.14 23.73
N LYS A 114 9.41 -1.17 24.44
CA LYS A 114 9.47 -1.61 25.85
C LYS A 114 8.77 -0.66 26.81
N SER A 115 8.70 0.62 26.48
CA SER A 115 7.96 1.61 27.27
C SER A 115 6.44 1.57 27.02
N GLY A 116 5.98 0.74 26.06
CA GLY A 116 4.57 0.63 25.70
C GLY A 116 4.08 1.79 24.84
N GLU A 117 4.99 2.45 24.10
CA GLU A 117 4.60 3.49 23.16
C GLU A 117 3.61 2.93 22.10
N GLN A 118 2.58 3.74 21.79
CA GLN A 118 1.56 3.37 20.81
C GLN A 118 2.19 3.26 19.42
N TRP A 119 1.94 2.16 18.74
CA TRP A 119 2.48 1.87 17.40
C TRP A 119 1.41 1.90 16.30
N TRP A 120 0.16 2.17 16.65
CA TRP A 120 -0.95 2.35 15.71
C TRP A 120 -1.38 3.81 15.70
N LEU A 121 -1.96 4.25 14.59
CA LEU A 121 -2.51 5.59 14.46
C LEU A 121 -3.76 5.72 15.34
N ASP A 122 -3.95 6.86 15.97
CA ASP A 122 -5.22 7.22 16.56
C ASP A 122 -6.16 7.83 15.50
N TYR A 123 -7.33 8.26 15.90
CA TYR A 123 -8.33 8.79 14.96
C TYR A 123 -7.87 10.08 14.27
N GLU A 124 -7.14 10.94 14.96
CA GLU A 124 -6.65 12.20 14.40
C GLU A 124 -5.51 11.93 13.42
N ASP A 125 -4.59 11.03 13.76
CA ASP A 125 -3.52 10.56 12.89
C ASP A 125 -4.05 9.84 11.64
N GLU A 126 -5.16 9.07 11.76
CA GLU A 126 -5.80 8.42 10.61
C GLU A 126 -6.34 9.45 9.61
N ILE A 127 -6.97 10.53 10.09
CA ILE A 127 -7.47 11.63 9.22
C ILE A 127 -6.30 12.32 8.51
N GLU A 128 -5.19 12.60 9.22
CA GLU A 128 -4.01 13.19 8.60
C GLU A 128 -3.41 12.26 7.52
N ALA A 129 -3.30 10.97 7.83
CA ALA A 129 -2.81 9.97 6.88
C ALA A 129 -3.71 9.84 5.65
N GLU A 130 -5.04 9.92 5.81
CA GLU A 130 -5.99 9.94 4.69
C GLU A 130 -5.82 11.19 3.83
N THR A 131 -5.67 12.36 4.45
CA THR A 131 -5.44 13.63 3.74
C THR A 131 -4.16 13.59 2.91
N ILE A 132 -3.08 13.04 3.48
CA ILE A 132 -1.84 12.83 2.74
C ILE A 132 -2.05 11.85 1.58
N ALA A 133 -2.81 10.78 1.79
CA ALA A 133 -3.06 9.77 0.77
C ALA A 133 -3.86 10.30 -0.43
N GLU A 134 -4.76 11.26 -0.21
CA GLU A 134 -5.55 11.93 -1.26
C GLU A 134 -4.64 12.65 -2.27
N GLU A 135 -3.52 13.22 -1.84
CA GLU A 135 -2.56 13.90 -2.73
C GLU A 135 -1.91 12.93 -3.74
N PHE A 136 -1.91 11.63 -3.44
CA PHE A 136 -1.31 10.58 -4.28
C PHE A 136 -2.35 9.74 -5.04
N GLN A 137 -3.60 10.15 -5.01
CA GLN A 137 -4.67 9.48 -5.76
C GLN A 137 -4.56 9.78 -7.26
N THR A 138 -4.79 8.76 -8.05
CA THR A 138 -4.89 8.90 -9.50
C THR A 138 -6.19 9.60 -9.85
N SER A 139 -6.12 10.76 -10.46
CA SER A 139 -7.30 11.46 -10.95
C SER A 139 -7.94 10.69 -12.11
N ASP A 140 -9.27 10.59 -12.10
CA ASP A 140 -10.02 10.07 -13.25
C ASP A 140 -10.00 11.13 -14.37
N PRO A 141 -9.37 10.85 -15.53
CA PRO A 141 -9.30 11.82 -16.63
C PRO A 141 -10.67 12.21 -17.20
N TRP A 142 -11.72 11.44 -16.92
CA TRP A 142 -13.07 11.73 -17.35
C TRP A 142 -13.86 12.60 -16.37
N LEU A 143 -13.44 12.67 -15.10
CA LEU A 143 -14.19 13.37 -14.07
C LEU A 143 -14.37 14.85 -14.40
N GLU A 144 -13.30 15.55 -14.70
CA GLU A 144 -13.34 16.98 -15.02
C GLU A 144 -14.17 17.29 -16.27
N PRO A 145 -14.00 16.61 -17.42
CA PRO A 145 -14.87 16.76 -18.57
C PRO A 145 -16.35 16.51 -18.28
N ILE A 146 -16.66 15.45 -17.50
CA ILE A 146 -18.05 15.11 -17.13
C ILE A 146 -18.63 16.21 -16.25
N VAL A 147 -17.92 16.63 -15.21
CA VAL A 147 -18.38 17.70 -14.30
C VAL A 147 -18.66 18.99 -15.08
N ASN A 148 -17.72 19.42 -15.93
CA ASN A 148 -17.88 20.62 -16.74
C ASN A 148 -19.08 20.55 -17.70
N PHE A 149 -19.33 19.37 -18.28
CA PHE A 149 -20.47 19.18 -19.17
C PHE A 149 -21.79 19.17 -18.43
N THR A 150 -21.84 18.66 -17.19
CA THR A 150 -23.07 18.49 -16.40
C THR A 150 -23.39 19.65 -15.47
N GLN A 151 -22.44 20.50 -15.13
CA GLN A 151 -22.48 21.50 -14.05
C GLN A 151 -23.69 22.47 -14.08
N HIS A 152 -24.27 22.72 -15.26
CA HIS A 152 -25.42 23.64 -15.43
C HIS A 152 -26.66 22.97 -16.02
N ARG A 153 -26.76 21.63 -15.91
CA ARG A 153 -27.82 20.84 -16.52
C ARG A 153 -28.51 19.98 -15.45
N GLU A 154 -29.82 20.04 -15.39
CA GLU A 154 -30.61 19.18 -14.48
C GLU A 154 -30.59 17.70 -14.89
N TRP A 155 -30.46 17.46 -16.21
CA TRP A 155 -30.36 16.13 -16.79
C TRP A 155 -29.54 16.15 -18.06
N VAL A 156 -28.93 15.05 -18.39
CA VAL A 156 -28.04 14.88 -19.54
C VAL A 156 -28.34 13.52 -20.18
N LEU A 157 -28.48 13.48 -21.51
CA LEU A 157 -28.51 12.20 -22.22
C LEU A 157 -27.09 11.62 -22.26
N LEU A 158 -26.99 10.32 -22.01
CA LEU A 158 -25.72 9.62 -22.07
C LEU A 158 -25.04 9.74 -23.45
N SER A 159 -25.86 9.74 -24.53
CA SER A 159 -25.38 9.96 -25.90
C SER A 159 -24.69 11.31 -26.09
N ASP A 160 -25.22 12.36 -25.46
CA ASP A 160 -24.70 13.71 -25.61
C ASP A 160 -23.40 13.86 -24.83
N LEU A 161 -23.33 13.24 -23.64
CA LEU A 161 -22.12 13.16 -22.85
C LEU A 161 -21.00 12.41 -23.61
N LEU A 162 -21.31 11.23 -24.15
CA LEU A 162 -20.34 10.41 -24.90
C LEU A 162 -19.83 11.07 -26.20
N ASN A 163 -20.65 11.93 -26.81
CA ASN A 163 -20.23 12.70 -27.98
C ASN A 163 -19.36 13.92 -27.61
N HIS A 164 -19.38 14.34 -26.34
CA HIS A 164 -18.60 15.46 -25.84
C HIS A 164 -17.22 15.02 -25.34
N LEU A 165 -17.08 13.80 -24.85
CA LEU A 165 -15.85 13.20 -24.34
C LEU A 165 -14.98 12.67 -25.50
#